data_c09d2473ffbe64043209010ea5bb6aa2
#
_entry.id   c09d2473ffbe64043209010ea5bb6aa2
#
_cell.length_a   1.000
_cell.length_b   1.000
_cell.length_c   1.000
_cell.angle_alpha   90.00
_cell.angle_beta   90.00
_cell.angle_gamma   90.00
#
_symmetry.space_group_name_H-M   'P 1'
#
loop_
_entity.id
_entity.type
_entity.pdbx_description
1 polymer ?
#
loop_
_entity_poly.entity_id
_entity_poly.type
_entity_poly.pdbx_seq_one_letter_code
_entity_poly.pdbx_strand_id
1 'polypeptide(L)'
;MDRSGQLNSGHALAAVRKGRATMSDRAHTRLFADMDTLPTAKAHDKAYLHSLLAQRNQDSTPQPEIDAAIEAAFVRTVAMLVLDMCGFSSTTSRLGVIHFLAMVHQMEQAAVPAIVGNGGVVIKQEADNLFAVFSDPLHALEAALDVVRALDAMNAVQPPDRALRVSMGIGFGPTLVIAESDLFGAEMNLACKLGEDIAGPRQILLTPAAVAGLPSGQYRFREISPTIGAAPQSAFEFEASLLKKPLGTHGLR
;
A
#
# COMPACT_ATOMS: atom_id res chain seq x y z
N MET A 1 14.43 11.21 -64.82
CA MET A 1 15.08 9.98 -64.35
C MET A 1 15.45 10.21 -62.91
N ASP A 2 14.96 9.61 -61.93
CA ASP A 2 13.98 8.57 -61.64
C ASP A 2 14.11 8.28 -60.13
N ARG A 3 12.93 8.06 -59.51
CA ARG A 3 12.56 7.23 -58.36
C ARG A 3 13.05 7.65 -56.96
N SER A 4 12.15 8.28 -56.18
CA SER A 4 11.20 7.63 -55.29
C SER A 4 11.81 6.58 -54.32
N GLY A 5 11.82 6.90 -53.05
CA GLY A 5 12.06 6.02 -51.91
C GLY A 5 11.30 6.50 -50.70
N GLN A 6 9.96 6.44 -50.74
CA GLN A 6 9.14 6.52 -49.55
C GLN A 6 9.28 5.20 -48.80
N LEU A 7 9.98 5.21 -47.68
CA LEU A 7 9.99 4.11 -46.71
C LEU A 7 8.83 4.24 -45.76
N ASN A 8 8.00 3.27 -45.87
CA ASN A 8 6.73 3.01 -45.21
C ASN A 8 6.96 2.78 -43.68
N SER A 9 6.79 3.83 -42.86
CA SER A 9 6.93 3.80 -41.42
C SER A 9 5.62 3.39 -40.69
N GLY A 10 4.63 2.85 -41.43
CA GLY A 10 3.31 2.51 -40.89
C GLY A 10 3.14 1.09 -40.32
N HIS A 11 4.12 0.19 -40.50
CA HIS A 11 3.94 -1.23 -40.11
C HIS A 11 4.71 -1.68 -38.87
N ALA A 12 5.58 -0.84 -38.32
CA ALA A 12 6.37 -1.19 -37.13
C ALA A 12 5.63 -0.92 -35.81
N LEU A 13 4.59 -0.06 -35.77
CA LEU A 13 3.86 0.30 -34.56
C LEU A 13 2.65 -0.60 -34.25
N ALA A 14 2.22 -1.44 -35.20
CA ALA A 14 1.08 -2.34 -35.01
C ALA A 14 1.46 -3.72 -34.40
N ALA A 15 2.73 -4.10 -34.42
CA ALA A 15 3.18 -5.42 -33.93
C ALA A 15 3.54 -5.46 -32.45
N VAL A 16 3.69 -4.32 -31.77
CA VAL A 16 4.03 -4.25 -30.32
C VAL A 16 2.79 -4.37 -29.42
N ARG A 17 1.57 -4.34 -29.97
CA ARG A 17 0.32 -4.38 -29.22
C ARG A 17 -0.28 -5.78 -28.99
N LYS A 18 0.38 -6.85 -29.40
CA LYS A 18 -0.05 -8.25 -29.13
C LYS A 18 1.10 -9.04 -28.51
N GLY A 19 1.29 -8.91 -27.21
CA GLY A 19 2.17 -9.85 -26.55
C GLY A 19 2.73 -9.38 -25.23
N ARG A 20 2.21 -9.97 -24.19
CA ARG A 20 2.58 -9.92 -22.78
C ARG A 20 1.81 -8.84 -21.99
N ALA A 21 0.63 -9.25 -21.49
CA ALA A 21 0.18 -8.79 -20.19
C ALA A 21 1.36 -8.97 -19.23
N THR A 22 1.84 -7.89 -18.64
CA THR A 22 2.97 -7.91 -17.71
C THR A 22 2.59 -8.77 -16.50
N MET A 23 3.56 -9.29 -15.77
CA MET A 23 3.29 -10.01 -14.51
C MET A 23 2.43 -9.15 -13.56
N SER A 24 2.54 -7.83 -13.66
CA SER A 24 1.70 -6.84 -12.98
C SER A 24 0.22 -6.95 -13.37
N ASP A 25 -0.12 -6.98 -14.67
CA ASP A 25 -1.53 -7.08 -15.11
C ASP A 25 -2.17 -8.42 -14.72
N ARG A 26 -1.39 -9.51 -14.71
CA ARG A 26 -1.87 -10.82 -14.27
C ARG A 26 -1.99 -10.92 -12.75
N ALA A 27 -1.13 -10.23 -12.00
CA ALA A 27 -1.24 -10.11 -10.56
C ALA A 27 -2.47 -9.27 -10.19
N HIS A 28 -2.68 -8.12 -10.83
CA HIS A 28 -3.89 -7.30 -10.63
C HIS A 28 -5.17 -8.10 -10.92
N THR A 29 -5.26 -8.81 -12.05
CA THR A 29 -6.46 -9.59 -12.41
C THR A 29 -6.70 -10.78 -11.47
N ARG A 30 -5.65 -11.42 -10.93
CA ARG A 30 -5.80 -12.48 -9.92
C ARG A 30 -6.15 -11.92 -8.53
N LEU A 31 -5.63 -10.75 -8.18
CA LEU A 31 -5.88 -10.10 -6.90
C LEU A 31 -7.37 -9.85 -6.66
N PHE A 32 -8.11 -9.42 -7.69
CA PHE A 32 -9.55 -9.17 -7.58
C PHE A 32 -10.39 -10.45 -7.56
N ALA A 33 -9.88 -11.56 -8.10
CA ALA A 33 -10.54 -12.87 -7.97
C ALA A 33 -10.41 -13.46 -6.56
N ASP A 34 -9.30 -13.18 -5.85
CA ASP A 34 -9.06 -13.65 -4.48
C ASP A 34 -9.66 -12.72 -3.41
N MET A 35 -10.10 -11.51 -3.77
CA MET A 35 -10.92 -10.66 -2.89
C MET A 35 -12.29 -11.25 -2.55
N ASP A 36 -12.73 -12.30 -3.23
CA ASP A 36 -13.92 -13.08 -2.85
C ASP A 36 -13.76 -13.81 -1.49
N THR A 37 -12.57 -13.85 -0.91
CA THR A 37 -12.32 -14.38 0.44
C THR A 37 -12.30 -13.30 1.54
N LEU A 38 -12.13 -12.02 1.21
CA LEU A 38 -12.57 -10.92 2.08
C LEU A 38 -14.10 -10.93 2.09
N PRO A 39 -14.80 -10.77 3.24
CA PRO A 39 -16.25 -10.90 3.31
C PRO A 39 -16.90 -10.08 2.20
N THR A 40 -17.48 -10.81 1.26
CA THR A 40 -17.91 -10.37 -0.05
C THR A 40 -19.09 -9.40 0.04
N ALA A 41 -18.78 -8.13 -0.08
CA ALA A 41 -19.69 -7.21 -0.75
C ALA A 41 -18.93 -6.73 -1.99
N LYS A 42 -19.60 -6.72 -3.16
CA LYS A 42 -19.02 -6.17 -4.39
C LYS A 42 -18.33 -4.85 -4.06
N ALA A 43 -17.01 -4.77 -4.30
CA ALA A 43 -16.30 -3.52 -4.11
C ALA A 43 -16.94 -2.49 -5.03
N HIS A 44 -17.62 -1.52 -4.44
CA HIS A 44 -18.28 -0.47 -5.20
C HIS A 44 -17.24 0.57 -5.62
N ASP A 45 -17.40 1.07 -6.83
CA ASP A 45 -16.49 2.05 -7.40
C ASP A 45 -16.78 3.48 -6.90
N LYS A 46 -15.90 4.40 -7.23
CA LYS A 46 -16.01 5.81 -6.88
C LYS A 46 -17.27 6.47 -7.46
N ALA A 47 -17.75 6.02 -8.62
CA ALA A 47 -18.95 6.58 -9.26
C ALA A 47 -20.20 6.26 -8.43
N TYR A 48 -20.31 5.05 -7.89
CA TYR A 48 -21.39 4.68 -7.00
C TYR A 48 -21.37 5.49 -5.69
N LEU A 49 -20.21 5.66 -5.06
CA LEU A 49 -20.08 6.54 -3.89
C LEU A 49 -20.53 7.97 -4.20
N HIS A 50 -20.07 8.53 -5.31
CA HIS A 50 -20.48 9.89 -5.72
C HIS A 50 -21.97 10.00 -5.95
N SER A 51 -22.62 8.96 -6.48
CA SER A 51 -24.08 8.96 -6.65
C SER A 51 -24.84 9.00 -5.32
N LEU A 52 -24.37 8.25 -4.30
CA LEU A 52 -24.93 8.28 -2.95
C LEU A 52 -24.69 9.62 -2.26
N LEU A 53 -23.48 10.18 -2.38
CA LEU A 53 -23.15 11.50 -1.82
C LEU A 53 -23.96 12.61 -2.47
N ALA A 54 -24.24 12.53 -3.79
CA ALA A 54 -25.11 13.48 -4.48
C ALA A 54 -26.55 13.40 -3.97
N GLN A 55 -27.07 12.19 -3.70
CA GLN A 55 -28.39 12.00 -3.09
C GLN A 55 -28.42 12.55 -1.66
N ARG A 56 -27.39 12.28 -0.85
CA ARG A 56 -27.25 12.76 0.53
C ARG A 56 -27.31 14.29 0.63
N ASN A 57 -26.81 14.98 -0.36
CA ASN A 57 -26.75 16.45 -0.40
C ASN A 57 -28.07 17.09 -0.89
N GLN A 58 -29.12 16.30 -1.19
CA GLN A 58 -30.44 16.82 -1.53
C GLN A 58 -31.30 16.99 -0.28
N ASP A 59 -31.91 18.15 -0.09
CA ASP A 59 -32.71 18.49 1.09
C ASP A 59 -33.91 17.56 1.31
N SER A 60 -34.39 16.90 0.28
CA SER A 60 -35.53 15.99 0.33
C SER A 60 -35.21 14.56 0.73
N THR A 61 -33.92 14.23 0.87
CA THR A 61 -33.49 12.84 1.11
C THR A 61 -33.14 12.62 2.60
N PRO A 62 -33.65 11.56 3.25
CA PRO A 62 -33.27 11.23 4.62
C PRO A 62 -31.77 10.87 4.69
N GLN A 63 -30.96 11.77 5.25
CA GLN A 63 -29.51 11.59 5.35
C GLN A 63 -29.10 10.30 6.07
N PRO A 64 -29.73 9.88 7.20
CA PRO A 64 -29.36 8.65 7.89
C PRO A 64 -29.50 7.38 7.04
N GLU A 65 -30.47 7.33 6.12
CA GLU A 65 -30.67 6.18 5.24
C GLU A 65 -29.55 6.08 4.21
N ILE A 66 -29.12 7.23 3.64
CA ILE A 66 -28.02 7.25 2.69
C ILE A 66 -26.68 6.99 3.39
N ASP A 67 -26.47 7.52 4.60
CA ASP A 67 -25.28 7.24 5.38
C ASP A 67 -25.16 5.74 5.67
N ALA A 68 -26.25 5.08 6.10
CA ALA A 68 -26.29 3.64 6.29
C ALA A 68 -26.01 2.85 4.98
N ALA A 69 -26.52 3.34 3.84
CA ALA A 69 -26.23 2.72 2.54
C ALA A 69 -24.75 2.85 2.15
N ILE A 70 -24.12 4.00 2.41
CA ILE A 70 -22.69 4.20 2.20
C ILE A 70 -21.87 3.29 3.12
N GLU A 71 -22.20 3.23 4.41
CA GLU A 71 -21.53 2.36 5.37
C GLU A 71 -21.62 0.90 4.96
N ALA A 72 -22.81 0.41 4.61
CA ALA A 72 -23.02 -0.97 4.18
C ALA A 72 -22.24 -1.31 2.90
N ALA A 73 -22.16 -0.36 1.97
CA ALA A 73 -21.49 -0.57 0.69
C ALA A 73 -19.96 -0.51 0.79
N PHE A 74 -19.40 0.42 1.57
CA PHE A 74 -17.99 0.77 1.52
C PHE A 74 -17.19 0.50 2.79
N VAL A 75 -17.82 0.50 3.99
CA VAL A 75 -17.06 0.32 5.23
C VAL A 75 -16.74 -1.15 5.47
N ARG A 76 -15.46 -1.41 5.71
CA ARG A 76 -14.90 -2.72 6.04
C ARG A 76 -13.96 -2.58 7.23
N THR A 77 -13.93 -3.59 8.10
CA THR A 77 -12.88 -3.69 9.12
C THR A 77 -11.68 -4.35 8.48
N VAL A 78 -10.62 -3.58 8.28
CA VAL A 78 -9.39 -4.01 7.60
C VAL A 78 -8.17 -3.49 8.34
N ALA A 79 -7.04 -4.16 8.15
CA ALA A 79 -5.75 -3.58 8.47
C ALA A 79 -5.24 -2.79 7.27
N MET A 80 -4.68 -1.61 7.53
CA MET A 80 -4.12 -0.72 6.52
C MET A 80 -2.61 -0.64 6.71
N LEU A 81 -1.87 -0.75 5.63
CA LEU A 81 -0.44 -0.48 5.56
C LEU A 81 -0.23 0.77 4.70
N VAL A 82 0.37 1.79 5.30
CA VAL A 82 0.84 3.00 4.63
C VAL A 82 2.35 2.94 4.59
N LEU A 83 2.92 3.00 3.41
CA LEU A 83 4.35 3.00 3.17
C LEU A 83 4.74 4.33 2.53
N ASP A 84 5.75 4.99 3.07
CA ASP A 84 6.33 6.24 2.56
C ASP A 84 7.82 6.08 2.29
N MET A 85 8.30 6.64 1.18
CA MET A 85 9.72 6.57 0.82
C MET A 85 10.50 7.73 1.44
N CYS A 86 11.45 7.42 2.30
CA CYS A 86 12.21 8.42 3.02
C CYS A 86 13.18 9.21 2.13
N GLY A 87 13.19 10.54 2.28
CA GLY A 87 14.18 11.40 1.63
C GLY A 87 13.80 11.94 0.25
N PHE A 88 12.52 11.87 -0.10
CA PHE A 88 11.96 12.35 -1.37
C PHE A 88 12.45 13.74 -1.79
N SER A 89 12.18 14.76 -0.99
CA SER A 89 12.45 16.17 -1.35
C SER A 89 13.93 16.43 -1.62
N SER A 90 14.81 15.85 -0.80
CA SER A 90 16.27 15.98 -0.95
C SER A 90 16.80 15.25 -2.18
N THR A 91 16.28 14.09 -2.48
CA THR A 91 16.66 13.27 -3.64
C THR A 91 16.22 13.93 -4.93
N THR A 92 14.97 14.38 -5.02
CA THR A 92 14.44 15.07 -6.21
C THR A 92 15.20 16.36 -6.49
N SER A 93 15.49 17.16 -5.45
CA SER A 93 16.25 18.40 -5.61
C SER A 93 17.69 18.17 -6.09
N ARG A 94 18.31 17.05 -5.68
CA ARG A 94 19.70 16.74 -6.01
C ARG A 94 19.88 16.01 -7.34
N LEU A 95 19.01 15.04 -7.63
CA LEU A 95 19.18 14.08 -8.74
C LEU A 95 18.12 14.24 -9.84
N GLY A 96 17.12 15.06 -9.61
CA GLY A 96 16.05 15.34 -10.56
C GLY A 96 14.89 14.33 -10.51
N VAL A 97 13.77 14.72 -11.12
CA VAL A 97 12.50 13.96 -11.06
C VAL A 97 12.56 12.59 -11.71
N ILE A 98 13.32 12.42 -12.79
CA ILE A 98 13.43 11.12 -13.50
C ILE A 98 14.14 10.09 -12.62
N HIS A 99 15.20 10.51 -11.91
CA HIS A 99 15.88 9.64 -10.95
C HIS A 99 14.95 9.23 -9.81
N PHE A 100 14.20 10.18 -9.29
CA PHE A 100 13.19 9.92 -8.28
C PHE A 100 12.13 8.90 -8.75
N LEU A 101 11.54 9.09 -9.93
CA LEU A 101 10.58 8.14 -10.50
C LEU A 101 11.17 6.73 -10.68
N ALA A 102 12.45 6.63 -11.02
CA ALA A 102 13.14 5.34 -11.08
C ALA A 102 13.26 4.68 -9.69
N MET A 103 13.49 5.47 -8.63
CA MET A 103 13.52 4.97 -7.26
C MET A 103 12.13 4.53 -6.78
N VAL A 104 11.08 5.30 -7.07
CA VAL A 104 9.68 4.92 -6.78
C VAL A 104 9.34 3.59 -7.46
N HIS A 105 9.68 3.44 -8.73
CA HIS A 105 9.47 2.17 -9.44
C HIS A 105 10.24 1.00 -8.80
N GLN A 106 11.48 1.20 -8.34
CA GLN A 106 12.24 0.16 -7.63
C GLN A 106 11.59 -0.20 -6.28
N MET A 107 11.09 0.79 -5.53
CA MET A 107 10.34 0.57 -4.29
C MET A 107 9.10 -0.27 -4.57
N GLU A 108 8.33 0.05 -5.60
CA GLU A 108 7.15 -0.70 -6.03
C GLU A 108 7.50 -2.17 -6.35
N GLN A 109 8.58 -2.41 -7.09
CA GLN A 109 9.06 -3.76 -7.42
C GLN A 109 9.42 -4.60 -6.19
N ALA A 110 9.82 -3.97 -5.09
CA ALA A 110 10.11 -4.65 -3.84
C ALA A 110 8.86 -4.82 -2.96
N ALA A 111 8.04 -3.76 -2.87
CA ALA A 111 6.93 -3.69 -1.94
C ALA A 111 5.69 -4.49 -2.41
N VAL A 112 5.29 -4.35 -3.68
CA VAL A 112 4.07 -4.99 -4.18
C VAL A 112 4.10 -6.52 -4.06
N PRO A 113 5.18 -7.23 -4.45
CA PRO A 113 5.23 -8.69 -4.24
C PRO A 113 5.14 -9.10 -2.77
N ALA A 114 5.74 -8.34 -1.85
CA ALA A 114 5.67 -8.61 -0.41
C ALA A 114 4.25 -8.41 0.14
N ILE A 115 3.57 -7.35 -0.28
CA ILE A 115 2.17 -7.07 0.09
C ILE A 115 1.25 -8.19 -0.41
N VAL A 116 1.33 -8.50 -1.70
CA VAL A 116 0.50 -9.54 -2.34
C VAL A 116 0.79 -10.92 -1.76
N GLY A 117 2.06 -11.25 -1.55
CA GLY A 117 2.50 -12.53 -0.96
C GLY A 117 1.95 -12.77 0.45
N ASN A 118 1.60 -11.71 1.17
CA ASN A 118 0.96 -11.75 2.50
C ASN A 118 -0.57 -11.51 2.43
N GLY A 119 -1.19 -11.68 1.26
CA GLY A 119 -2.64 -11.55 1.08
C GLY A 119 -3.16 -10.11 1.10
N GLY A 120 -2.28 -9.13 0.92
CA GLY A 120 -2.65 -7.72 0.85
C GLY A 120 -3.08 -7.29 -0.55
N VAL A 121 -3.89 -6.25 -0.59
CA VAL A 121 -4.35 -5.58 -1.82
C VAL A 121 -3.84 -4.15 -1.81
N VAL A 122 -3.08 -3.78 -2.83
CA VAL A 122 -2.68 -2.39 -3.05
C VAL A 122 -3.89 -1.62 -3.55
N ILE A 123 -4.30 -0.58 -2.84
CA ILE A 123 -5.46 0.24 -3.18
C ILE A 123 -5.06 1.41 -4.07
N LYS A 124 -3.97 2.09 -3.73
CA LYS A 124 -3.45 3.22 -4.51
C LYS A 124 -1.96 3.41 -4.27
N GLN A 125 -1.36 4.13 -5.20
CA GLN A 125 -0.04 4.73 -5.06
C GLN A 125 -0.14 6.21 -5.37
N GLU A 126 0.40 7.06 -4.50
CA GLU A 126 0.47 8.50 -4.67
C GLU A 126 1.91 8.96 -4.50
N ALA A 127 2.55 9.37 -5.58
CA ALA A 127 3.97 9.71 -5.64
C ALA A 127 4.85 8.57 -5.06
N ASP A 128 5.45 8.78 -3.89
CA ASP A 128 6.29 7.85 -3.15
C ASP A 128 5.55 7.06 -2.06
N ASN A 129 4.25 7.30 -1.89
CA ASN A 129 3.41 6.61 -0.92
C ASN A 129 2.66 5.44 -1.56
N LEU A 130 2.60 4.31 -0.84
CA LEU A 130 1.83 3.15 -1.24
C LEU A 130 0.87 2.75 -0.11
N PHE A 131 -0.39 2.49 -0.50
CA PHE A 131 -1.49 2.18 0.41
C PHE A 131 -2.04 0.80 0.11
N ALA A 132 -2.06 -0.06 1.12
CA ALA A 132 -2.56 -1.42 0.99
C ALA A 132 -3.50 -1.78 2.15
N VAL A 133 -4.39 -2.75 1.90
CA VAL A 133 -5.28 -3.32 2.91
C VAL A 133 -5.09 -4.82 3.04
N PHE A 134 -5.39 -5.33 4.23
CA PHE A 134 -5.29 -6.74 4.61
C PHE A 134 -6.51 -7.13 5.46
N SER A 135 -6.79 -8.43 5.54
CA SER A 135 -7.86 -8.94 6.40
C SER A 135 -7.62 -8.68 7.88
N ASP A 136 -6.36 -8.64 8.32
CA ASP A 136 -5.98 -8.50 9.72
C ASP A 136 -4.57 -7.89 9.87
N PRO A 137 -4.22 -7.40 11.09
CA PRO A 137 -2.95 -6.75 11.35
C PRO A 137 -1.73 -7.66 11.23
N LEU A 138 -1.88 -8.98 11.41
CA LEU A 138 -0.76 -9.91 11.31
C LEU A 138 -0.20 -9.95 9.89
N HIS A 139 -1.08 -10.09 8.89
CA HIS A 139 -0.68 -10.09 7.49
C HIS A 139 -0.07 -8.75 7.07
N ALA A 140 -0.61 -7.63 7.58
CA ALA A 140 -0.04 -6.30 7.33
C ALA A 140 1.37 -6.16 7.91
N LEU A 141 1.60 -6.64 9.14
CA LEU A 141 2.92 -6.60 9.78
C LEU A 141 3.92 -7.51 9.07
N GLU A 142 3.54 -8.73 8.72
CA GLU A 142 4.43 -9.65 7.98
C GLU A 142 4.78 -9.09 6.59
N ALA A 143 3.82 -8.46 5.90
CA ALA A 143 4.08 -7.75 4.65
C ALA A 143 5.10 -6.62 4.83
N ALA A 144 4.93 -5.78 5.86
CA ALA A 144 5.86 -4.71 6.17
C ALA A 144 7.27 -5.22 6.45
N LEU A 145 7.40 -6.34 7.18
CA LEU A 145 8.68 -6.98 7.44
C LEU A 145 9.32 -7.57 6.17
N ASP A 146 8.52 -8.14 5.27
CA ASP A 146 9.01 -8.65 4.00
C ASP A 146 9.43 -7.53 3.05
N VAL A 147 8.73 -6.37 3.06
CA VAL A 147 9.17 -5.16 2.34
C VAL A 147 10.56 -4.71 2.84
N VAL A 148 10.76 -4.62 4.14
CA VAL A 148 12.07 -4.24 4.71
C VAL A 148 13.15 -5.22 4.25
N ARG A 149 12.90 -6.54 4.30
CA ARG A 149 13.86 -7.56 3.84
C ARG A 149 14.17 -7.44 2.35
N ALA A 150 13.16 -7.20 1.51
CA ALA A 150 13.34 -7.04 0.08
C ALA A 150 14.18 -5.80 -0.26
N LEU A 151 13.91 -4.67 0.40
CA LEU A 151 14.69 -3.44 0.25
C LEU A 151 16.11 -3.59 0.77
N ASP A 152 16.33 -4.29 1.87
CA ASP A 152 17.68 -4.58 2.39
C ASP A 152 18.50 -5.41 1.38
N ALA A 153 17.89 -6.44 0.81
CA ALA A 153 18.54 -7.26 -0.21
C ALA A 153 18.89 -6.44 -1.46
N MET A 154 18.00 -5.55 -1.89
CA MET A 154 18.23 -4.63 -3.00
C MET A 154 19.36 -3.64 -2.68
N ASN A 155 19.32 -3.02 -1.51
CA ASN A 155 20.32 -2.05 -1.07
C ASN A 155 21.72 -2.66 -0.90
N ALA A 156 21.83 -3.95 -0.57
CA ALA A 156 23.11 -4.64 -0.40
C ALA A 156 23.97 -4.68 -1.68
N VAL A 157 23.35 -4.53 -2.86
CA VAL A 157 24.02 -4.57 -4.18
C VAL A 157 24.05 -3.21 -4.87
N GLN A 158 23.51 -2.16 -4.23
CA GLN A 158 23.48 -0.81 -4.79
C GLN A 158 24.47 0.12 -4.08
N PRO A 159 24.92 1.19 -4.77
CA PRO A 159 25.65 2.27 -4.13
C PRO A 159 24.85 2.93 -3.01
N PRO A 160 25.51 3.37 -1.91
CA PRO A 160 24.81 3.94 -0.74
C PRO A 160 23.91 5.14 -1.04
N ASP A 161 24.24 5.93 -2.06
CA ASP A 161 23.48 7.11 -2.51
C ASP A 161 22.18 6.75 -3.25
N ARG A 162 22.01 5.48 -3.62
CA ARG A 162 20.79 4.93 -4.23
C ARG A 162 20.01 4.02 -3.29
N ALA A 163 20.42 3.91 -2.04
CA ALA A 163 19.74 3.06 -1.07
C ALA A 163 18.31 3.56 -0.80
N LEU A 164 17.35 2.66 -1.01
CA LEU A 164 15.93 2.91 -0.74
C LEU A 164 15.61 2.64 0.74
N ARG A 165 14.95 3.57 1.37
CA ARG A 165 14.46 3.43 2.74
C ARG A 165 13.02 3.87 2.79
N VAL A 166 12.23 3.13 3.54
CA VAL A 166 10.81 3.42 3.74
C VAL A 166 10.49 3.52 5.22
N SER A 167 9.49 4.31 5.54
CA SER A 167 8.77 4.35 6.80
C SER A 167 7.38 3.75 6.62
N MET A 168 6.82 3.14 7.66
CA MET A 168 5.54 2.46 7.52
C MET A 168 4.65 2.70 8.74
N GLY A 169 3.34 2.89 8.47
CA GLY A 169 2.28 2.95 9.47
C GLY A 169 1.27 1.83 9.26
N ILE A 170 0.85 1.17 10.34
CA ILE A 170 -0.19 0.12 10.30
C ILE A 170 -1.33 0.51 11.23
N GLY A 171 -2.55 0.59 10.70
CA GLY A 171 -3.79 0.76 11.43
C GLY A 171 -4.71 -0.44 11.29
N PHE A 172 -5.72 -0.55 12.16
CA PHE A 172 -6.74 -1.59 12.07
C PHE A 172 -8.09 -1.08 12.56
N GLY A 173 -9.11 -1.16 11.72
CA GLY A 173 -10.45 -0.74 12.11
C GLY A 173 -11.39 -0.50 10.94
N PRO A 174 -12.60 0.02 11.24
CA PRO A 174 -13.57 0.38 10.22
C PRO A 174 -13.00 1.44 9.28
N THR A 175 -12.98 1.12 7.99
CA THR A 175 -12.41 1.96 6.94
C THR A 175 -13.33 1.93 5.73
N LEU A 176 -13.64 3.09 5.17
CA LEU A 176 -14.33 3.20 3.91
C LEU A 176 -13.34 2.91 2.80
N VAL A 177 -13.54 1.80 2.10
CA VAL A 177 -12.66 1.29 1.05
C VAL A 177 -13.33 1.49 -0.31
N ILE A 178 -12.70 2.28 -1.17
CA ILE A 178 -13.09 2.44 -2.57
C ILE A 178 -12.09 1.66 -3.40
N ALA A 179 -12.54 0.58 -4.04
CA ALA A 179 -11.66 -0.29 -4.81
C ALA A 179 -10.81 0.50 -5.82
N GLU A 180 -9.50 0.20 -5.86
CA GLU A 180 -8.51 0.81 -6.77
C GLU A 180 -8.50 2.35 -6.75
N SER A 181 -8.97 2.98 -5.67
CA SER A 181 -9.10 4.43 -5.66
C SER A 181 -8.66 5.09 -4.36
N ASP A 182 -9.30 4.74 -3.22
CA ASP A 182 -9.03 5.48 -1.99
C ASP A 182 -9.48 4.76 -0.71
N LEU A 183 -9.02 5.29 0.44
CA LEU A 183 -9.30 4.81 1.80
C LEU A 183 -9.63 6.00 2.69
N PHE A 184 -10.70 5.89 3.50
CA PHE A 184 -11.08 6.93 4.46
C PHE A 184 -11.47 6.32 5.81
N GLY A 185 -11.03 6.95 6.89
CA GLY A 185 -11.38 6.54 8.25
C GLY A 185 -10.41 7.08 9.29
N ALA A 186 -10.81 7.04 10.56
CA ALA A 186 -9.97 7.54 11.66
C ALA A 186 -8.67 6.73 11.79
N GLU A 187 -8.76 5.40 11.72
CA GLU A 187 -7.58 4.51 11.77
C GLU A 187 -6.69 4.68 10.54
N MET A 188 -7.27 4.91 9.36
CA MET A 188 -6.51 5.23 8.15
C MET A 188 -5.72 6.53 8.30
N ASN A 189 -6.38 7.60 8.79
CA ASN A 189 -5.71 8.87 9.04
C ASN A 189 -4.58 8.72 10.06
N LEU A 190 -4.77 7.91 11.10
CA LEU A 190 -3.75 7.66 12.10
C LEU A 190 -2.57 6.86 11.50
N ALA A 191 -2.85 5.82 10.70
CA ALA A 191 -1.82 5.06 10.01
C ALA A 191 -0.99 5.93 9.05
N CYS A 192 -1.63 6.85 8.29
CA CYS A 192 -0.93 7.84 7.46
C CYS A 192 0.01 8.71 8.32
N LYS A 193 -0.51 9.29 9.40
CA LYS A 193 0.30 10.15 10.28
C LYS A 193 1.48 9.39 10.87
N LEU A 194 1.29 8.14 11.26
CA LEU A 194 2.36 7.32 11.78
C LEU A 194 3.41 6.99 10.71
N GLY A 195 3.00 6.60 9.51
CA GLY A 195 3.89 6.18 8.43
C GLY A 195 4.61 7.34 7.75
N GLU A 196 3.90 8.43 7.48
CA GLU A 196 4.41 9.54 6.67
C GLU A 196 5.11 10.61 7.52
N ASP A 197 4.54 10.97 8.70
CA ASP A 197 5.01 12.12 9.47
C ASP A 197 5.89 11.75 10.68
N ILE A 198 5.69 10.55 11.27
CA ILE A 198 6.31 10.18 12.56
C ILE A 198 7.40 9.13 12.40
N ALA A 199 7.15 8.08 11.61
CA ALA A 199 8.11 7.00 11.44
C ALA A 199 9.36 7.48 10.70
N GLY A 200 10.51 7.12 11.23
CA GLY A 200 11.78 7.29 10.53
C GLY A 200 12.11 6.13 9.58
N PRO A 201 13.25 6.24 8.88
CA PRO A 201 13.69 5.19 7.96
C PRO A 201 13.73 3.81 8.62
N ARG A 202 13.06 2.83 8.01
CA ARG A 202 12.95 1.43 8.45
C ARG A 202 12.07 1.21 9.69
N GLN A 203 11.45 2.26 10.24
CA GLN A 203 10.51 2.10 11.34
C GLN A 203 9.14 1.64 10.83
N ILE A 204 8.51 0.75 11.61
CA ILE A 204 7.13 0.31 11.43
C ILE A 204 6.40 0.73 12.70
N LEU A 205 5.46 1.66 12.56
CA LEU A 205 4.63 2.15 13.65
C LEU A 205 3.22 1.58 13.52
N LEU A 206 2.62 1.23 14.64
CA LEU A 206 1.30 0.62 14.69
C LEU A 206 0.36 1.43 15.59
N THR A 207 -0.91 1.49 15.20
CA THR A 207 -1.94 2.00 16.09
C THR A 207 -2.22 1.02 17.24
N PRO A 208 -2.78 1.46 18.37
CA PRO A 208 -3.19 0.55 19.46
C PRO A 208 -4.14 -0.55 18.99
N ALA A 209 -5.06 -0.23 18.08
CA ALA A 209 -6.01 -1.20 17.53
C ALA A 209 -5.29 -2.26 16.67
N ALA A 210 -4.28 -1.88 15.90
CA ALA A 210 -3.48 -2.83 15.13
C ALA A 210 -2.70 -3.78 16.04
N VAL A 211 -2.06 -3.27 17.11
CA VAL A 211 -1.34 -4.11 18.08
C VAL A 211 -2.28 -5.06 18.82
N ALA A 212 -3.46 -4.59 19.23
CA ALA A 212 -4.46 -5.42 19.89
C ALA A 212 -4.98 -6.59 19.03
N GLY A 213 -4.94 -6.45 17.71
CA GLY A 213 -5.31 -7.50 16.75
C GLY A 213 -4.20 -8.53 16.46
N LEU A 214 -3.00 -8.35 17.02
CA LEU A 214 -1.89 -9.27 16.81
C LEU A 214 -1.88 -10.42 17.83
N PRO A 215 -1.32 -11.59 17.47
CA PRO A 215 -1.15 -12.70 18.40
C PRO A 215 -0.23 -12.32 19.56
N SER A 216 -0.68 -12.57 20.79
CA SER A 216 0.06 -12.24 21.99
C SER A 216 1.40 -12.98 22.08
N GLY A 217 2.45 -12.29 22.52
CA GLY A 217 3.76 -12.88 22.80
C GLY A 217 4.61 -13.25 21.57
N GLN A 218 4.16 -12.90 20.36
CA GLN A 218 4.94 -13.19 19.14
C GLN A 218 5.84 -12.03 18.71
N TYR A 219 5.52 -10.82 19.13
CA TYR A 219 6.23 -9.60 18.76
C TYR A 219 6.48 -8.73 19.96
N ARG A 220 7.53 -7.93 19.89
CA ARG A 220 7.84 -6.90 20.88
C ARG A 220 7.67 -5.52 20.27
N PHE A 221 7.02 -4.67 21.03
CA PHE A 221 6.75 -3.29 20.67
C PHE A 221 7.23 -2.36 21.77
N ARG A 222 7.64 -1.17 21.40
CA ARG A 222 7.89 -0.05 22.31
C ARG A 222 6.73 0.95 22.15
N GLU A 223 6.06 1.23 23.26
CA GLU A 223 5.03 2.28 23.26
C GLU A 223 5.68 3.65 23.09
N ILE A 224 5.07 4.48 22.25
CA ILE A 224 5.44 5.85 21.98
C ILE A 224 4.21 6.74 22.07
N SER A 225 4.41 8.04 22.32
CA SER A 225 3.30 9.01 22.41
C SER A 225 3.60 10.23 21.52
N PRO A 226 3.62 10.08 20.19
CA PRO A 226 3.83 11.19 19.29
C PRO A 226 2.69 12.21 19.39
N THR A 227 3.01 13.49 19.17
CA THR A 227 1.99 14.52 19.04
C THR A 227 1.42 14.46 17.62
N ILE A 228 0.15 14.08 17.51
CA ILE A 228 -0.60 14.05 16.24
C ILE A 228 -1.74 15.07 16.34
N GLY A 229 -1.69 16.11 15.50
CA GLY A 229 -2.58 17.26 15.65
C GLY A 229 -2.26 18.06 16.90
N ALA A 230 -3.23 18.21 17.81
CA ALA A 230 -3.09 19.03 19.03
C ALA A 230 -2.80 18.20 20.30
N ALA A 231 -2.73 16.87 20.23
CA ALA A 231 -2.64 16.01 21.41
C ALA A 231 -1.68 14.82 21.21
N PRO A 232 -1.04 14.34 22.31
CA PRO A 232 -0.33 13.07 22.26
C PRO A 232 -1.29 11.93 21.93
N GLN A 233 -0.85 11.01 21.06
CA GLN A 233 -1.57 9.81 20.66
C GLN A 233 -0.72 8.59 21.02
N SER A 234 -1.33 7.55 21.61
CA SER A 234 -0.61 6.29 21.84
C SER A 234 -0.36 5.60 20.51
N ALA A 235 0.86 5.13 20.31
CA ALA A 235 1.27 4.32 19.18
C ALA A 235 2.39 3.36 19.61
N PHE A 236 2.72 2.40 18.76
CA PHE A 236 3.69 1.37 19.06
C PHE A 236 4.71 1.24 17.93
N GLU A 237 5.97 1.25 18.28
CA GLU A 237 7.05 0.94 17.35
C GLU A 237 7.38 -0.56 17.43
N PHE A 238 7.41 -1.22 16.28
CA PHE A 238 7.86 -2.60 16.19
C PHE A 238 9.36 -2.69 16.49
N GLU A 239 9.77 -3.57 17.42
CA GLU A 239 11.17 -3.79 17.77
C GLU A 239 11.71 -5.14 17.28
N ALA A 240 10.96 -6.22 17.46
CA ALA A 240 11.42 -7.56 17.10
C ALA A 240 10.28 -8.59 16.98
N SER A 241 10.48 -9.57 16.11
CA SER A 241 9.73 -10.83 16.15
C SER A 241 10.38 -11.77 17.17
N LEU A 242 9.59 -12.33 18.07
CA LEU A 242 10.02 -13.31 19.07
C LEU A 242 9.94 -14.75 18.54
N LEU A 243 9.33 -14.92 17.35
CA LEU A 243 9.28 -16.19 16.66
C LEU A 243 10.66 -16.53 16.10
N LYS A 244 11.22 -17.69 16.52
CA LYS A 244 12.36 -18.26 15.82
C LYS A 244 11.86 -18.74 14.45
N LYS A 245 12.16 -18.01 13.38
CA LYS A 245 11.93 -18.50 12.03
C LYS A 245 12.72 -19.81 11.87
N PRO A 246 12.11 -20.97 11.56
CA PRO A 246 12.89 -22.15 11.26
C PRO A 246 13.79 -21.82 10.08
N LEU A 247 15.09 -22.04 10.23
CA LEU A 247 16.04 -22.00 9.13
C LEU A 247 15.52 -22.98 8.07
N GLY A 248 14.95 -22.43 7.00
CA GLY A 248 14.50 -23.21 5.85
C GLY A 248 15.70 -23.97 5.30
N THR A 249 15.73 -25.27 5.54
CA THR A 249 16.61 -26.18 4.85
C THR A 249 16.20 -26.18 3.37
N HIS A 250 16.83 -25.32 2.58
CA HIS A 250 16.88 -25.52 1.14
C HIS A 250 17.74 -26.77 0.94
N GLY A 251 17.04 -27.93 0.89
CA GLY A 251 17.65 -29.16 0.42
C GLY A 251 18.03 -28.97 -1.04
N LEU A 252 19.33 -28.80 -1.27
CA LEU A 252 19.97 -29.13 -2.53
C LEU A 252 19.76 -30.63 -2.78
N ARG A 253 18.95 -30.97 -3.74
CA ARG A 253 19.08 -32.19 -4.55
C ARG A 253 18.75 -31.86 -6.00
#